data_6697c06803836315f484ca98a5ea81f2
#
_entry.id   6697c06803836315f484ca98a5ea81f2
#
_cell.length_a   1.000
_cell.length_b   1.000
_cell.length_c   1.000
_cell.angle_alpha   90.00
_cell.angle_beta   90.00
_cell.angle_gamma   90.00
#
_symmetry.space_group_name_H-M   'P 1'
#
loop_
_entity.id
_entity.type
_entity.pdbx_description
1 polymer ?
#
loop_
_entity_poly.entity_id
_entity_poly.type
_entity_poly.pdbx_seq_one_letter_code
_entity_poly.pdbx_strand_id
1 'polypeptide(L)'
;GINVNFDSAAHPDIAATASSLMTESGKEVDRINLLTSTLEEFELLYMNLGNGNEIQKEWKASLETLGLSIQVRQMGHVEEGVAIDTDPFGNLLLRRSDNSIVVLYAGEVTTQL
;
A
#
# COMPACT_ATOMS: atom_id res chain seq x y z
N GLY A 1 -6.81 -4.54 -8.22
CA GLY A 1 -7.09 -3.74 -9.43
C GLY A 1 -6.47 -2.35 -9.35
N ILE A 2 -6.30 -1.71 -10.50
CA ILE A 2 -5.80 -0.34 -10.63
C ILE A 2 -6.88 0.48 -11.33
N ASN A 3 -7.29 1.60 -10.73
CA ASN A 3 -8.14 2.58 -11.39
C ASN A 3 -7.29 3.37 -12.40
N VAL A 4 -7.52 3.18 -13.69
CA VAL A 4 -6.70 3.81 -14.74
C VAL A 4 -7.38 5.10 -15.24
N ASN A 5 -8.40 4.96 -16.07
CA ASN A 5 -9.12 6.08 -16.66
C ASN A 5 -10.51 6.18 -16.03
N PHE A 6 -10.53 6.50 -14.75
CA PHE A 6 -11.73 6.63 -13.93
C PHE A 6 -11.78 8.03 -13.33
N ASP A 7 -12.87 8.73 -13.54
CA ASP A 7 -13.09 10.04 -12.92
C ASP A 7 -13.76 9.85 -11.55
N SER A 8 -12.97 9.91 -10.48
CA SER A 8 -13.47 9.78 -9.12
C SER A 8 -14.38 10.94 -8.73
N ALA A 9 -14.18 12.14 -9.28
CA ALA A 9 -15.01 13.30 -9.00
C ALA A 9 -16.46 13.14 -9.50
N ALA A 10 -16.69 12.31 -10.52
CA ALA A 10 -18.02 11.95 -10.99
C ALA A 10 -18.77 10.97 -10.06
N HIS A 11 -18.11 10.47 -9.00
CA HIS A 11 -18.65 9.49 -8.06
C HIS A 11 -18.53 9.97 -6.61
N PRO A 12 -19.47 10.82 -6.13
CA PRO A 12 -19.37 11.47 -4.82
C PRO A 12 -19.15 10.53 -3.63
N ASP A 13 -19.68 9.30 -3.72
CA ASP A 13 -19.60 8.30 -2.64
C ASP A 13 -18.16 7.84 -2.36
N ILE A 14 -17.28 7.95 -3.34
CA ILE A 14 -15.89 7.50 -3.25
C ILE A 14 -14.86 8.59 -3.59
N ALA A 15 -15.31 9.77 -3.96
CA ALA A 15 -14.43 10.87 -4.40
C ALA A 15 -13.34 11.25 -3.37
N ALA A 16 -13.66 11.08 -2.07
CA ALA A 16 -12.72 11.38 -0.98
C ALA A 16 -11.69 10.29 -0.71
N THR A 17 -11.90 9.06 -1.21
CA THR A 17 -11.09 7.88 -0.87
C THR A 17 -10.55 7.12 -2.06
N ALA A 18 -10.97 7.47 -3.27
CA ALA A 18 -10.53 6.82 -4.50
C ALA A 18 -9.92 7.83 -5.46
N SER A 19 -8.85 7.44 -6.14
CA SER A 19 -8.24 8.16 -7.24
C SER A 19 -7.97 7.24 -8.41
N SER A 20 -7.48 7.78 -9.51
CA SER A 20 -7.06 7.04 -10.70
C SER A 20 -5.80 7.64 -11.30
N LEU A 21 -5.10 6.87 -12.13
CA LEU A 21 -3.94 7.37 -12.85
C LEU A 21 -4.28 8.57 -13.74
N MET A 22 -5.48 8.60 -14.32
CA MET A 22 -5.95 9.74 -15.10
C MET A 22 -6.12 10.99 -14.22
N THR A 23 -6.72 10.85 -13.05
CA THR A 23 -6.90 11.96 -12.11
C THR A 23 -5.56 12.53 -11.64
N GLU A 24 -4.64 11.66 -11.22
CA GLU A 24 -3.34 12.07 -10.70
C GLU A 24 -2.39 12.63 -11.78
N SER A 25 -2.43 12.08 -13.00
CA SER A 25 -1.56 12.52 -14.10
C SER A 25 -2.13 13.67 -14.93
N GLY A 26 -3.43 13.95 -14.80
CA GLY A 26 -4.15 14.95 -15.58
C GLY A 26 -4.38 14.57 -17.07
N LYS A 27 -4.17 13.31 -17.43
CA LYS A 27 -4.32 12.82 -18.80
C LYS A 27 -4.78 11.37 -18.86
N GLU A 28 -5.43 11.01 -19.96
CA GLU A 28 -5.79 9.63 -20.23
C GLU A 28 -4.53 8.74 -20.39
N VAL A 29 -4.58 7.55 -19.80
CA VAL A 29 -3.48 6.57 -19.79
C VAL A 29 -3.82 5.39 -20.69
N ASP A 30 -2.90 5.02 -21.57
CA ASP A 30 -3.02 3.82 -22.40
C ASP A 30 -2.94 2.56 -21.51
N ARG A 31 -4.04 1.83 -21.42
CA ARG A 31 -4.16 0.64 -20.56
C ARG A 31 -3.27 -0.51 -21.01
N ILE A 32 -3.05 -0.64 -22.32
CA ILE A 32 -2.22 -1.74 -22.86
C ILE A 32 -0.75 -1.47 -22.53
N ASN A 33 -0.28 -0.27 -22.77
CA ASN A 33 1.07 0.12 -22.42
C ASN A 33 1.30 0.01 -20.89
N LEU A 34 0.34 0.45 -20.08
CA LEU A 34 0.42 0.29 -18.63
C LEU A 34 0.53 -1.17 -18.22
N LEU A 35 -0.31 -2.05 -18.78
CA LEU A 35 -0.26 -3.49 -18.48
C LEU A 35 1.09 -4.09 -18.91
N THR A 36 1.56 -3.77 -20.09
CA THR A 36 2.85 -4.26 -20.60
C THR A 36 3.99 -3.85 -19.68
N SER A 37 4.08 -2.56 -19.33
CA SER A 37 5.12 -2.07 -18.42
C SER A 37 5.02 -2.73 -17.04
N THR A 38 3.81 -2.94 -16.52
CA THR A 38 3.61 -3.63 -15.24
C THR A 38 4.12 -5.08 -15.28
N LEU A 39 3.88 -5.79 -16.39
CA LEU A 39 4.37 -7.16 -16.56
C LEU A 39 5.88 -7.23 -16.74
N GLU A 40 6.47 -6.27 -17.46
CA GLU A 40 7.92 -6.14 -17.62
C GLU A 40 8.61 -5.91 -16.27
N GLU A 41 8.12 -4.98 -15.46
CA GLU A 41 8.64 -4.75 -14.10
C GLU A 41 8.45 -5.97 -13.20
N PHE A 42 7.30 -6.65 -13.28
CA PHE A 42 7.08 -7.89 -12.55
C PHE A 42 8.07 -8.99 -12.96
N GLU A 43 8.36 -9.15 -14.25
CA GLU A 43 9.34 -10.11 -14.75
C GLU A 43 10.74 -9.83 -14.19
N LEU A 44 11.16 -8.55 -14.17
CA LEU A 44 12.44 -8.15 -13.59
C LEU A 44 12.52 -8.50 -12.09
N LEU A 45 11.47 -8.23 -11.33
CA LEU A 45 11.39 -8.62 -9.91
C LEU A 45 11.43 -10.15 -9.74
N TYR A 46 10.69 -10.87 -10.58
CA TYR A 46 10.65 -12.33 -10.55
C TYR A 46 12.01 -12.97 -10.83
N MET A 47 12.75 -12.45 -11.83
CA MET A 47 14.11 -12.91 -12.13
C MET A 47 15.09 -12.64 -11.00
N ASN A 48 14.83 -11.63 -10.18
CA ASN A 48 15.67 -11.23 -9.05
C ASN A 48 15.20 -11.80 -7.69
N LEU A 49 14.29 -12.77 -7.66
CA LEU A 49 13.79 -13.37 -6.42
C LEU A 49 14.88 -13.92 -5.50
N GLY A 50 16.03 -14.34 -6.05
CA GLY A 50 17.20 -14.74 -5.27
C GLY A 50 17.76 -13.62 -4.38
N ASN A 51 17.44 -12.36 -4.68
CA ASN A 51 17.81 -11.16 -3.93
C ASN A 51 16.60 -10.62 -3.12
N GLY A 52 15.80 -11.48 -2.52
CA GLY A 52 14.57 -11.11 -1.83
C GLY A 52 14.73 -9.98 -0.79
N ASN A 53 15.90 -9.86 -0.17
CA ASN A 53 16.19 -8.75 0.76
C ASN A 53 16.18 -7.38 0.07
N GLU A 54 16.65 -7.27 -1.17
CA GLU A 54 16.61 -5.99 -1.91
C GLU A 54 15.19 -5.64 -2.32
N ILE A 55 14.42 -6.61 -2.80
CA ILE A 55 12.99 -6.41 -3.14
C ILE A 55 12.22 -5.93 -1.92
N GLN A 56 12.43 -6.56 -0.77
CA GLN A 56 11.78 -6.17 0.49
C GLN A 56 12.18 -4.75 0.91
N LYS A 57 13.45 -4.39 0.76
CA LYS A 57 13.97 -3.06 1.09
C LYS A 57 13.34 -1.97 0.21
N GLU A 58 13.25 -2.19 -1.10
CA GLU A 58 12.62 -1.26 -2.03
C GLU A 58 11.12 -1.12 -1.76
N TRP A 59 10.43 -2.25 -1.55
CA TRP A 59 9.02 -2.24 -1.17
C TRP A 59 8.79 -1.46 0.13
N LYS A 60 9.58 -1.73 1.17
CA LYS A 60 9.49 -1.03 2.46
C LYS A 60 9.73 0.47 2.31
N ALA A 61 10.69 0.89 1.48
CA ALA A 61 10.96 2.29 1.21
C ALA A 61 9.79 3.02 0.52
N SER A 62 8.91 2.28 -0.16
CA SER A 62 7.73 2.79 -0.85
C SER A 62 6.47 2.81 0.03
N LEU A 63 6.55 2.31 1.29
CA LEU A 63 5.40 2.27 2.19
C LEU A 63 5.17 3.64 2.85
N GLU A 64 4.15 4.36 2.39
CA GLU A 64 3.74 5.63 2.98
C GLU A 64 3.17 5.50 4.39
N THR A 65 2.74 4.30 4.78
CA THR A 65 2.15 4.01 6.09
C THR A 65 3.16 4.08 7.23
N LEU A 66 4.46 3.83 6.96
CA LEU A 66 5.48 3.82 7.98
C LEU A 66 5.71 5.21 8.58
N GLY A 67 5.75 5.27 9.91
CA GLY A 67 5.88 6.50 10.69
C GLY A 67 4.54 7.16 11.03
N LEU A 68 3.42 6.70 10.43
CA LEU A 68 2.10 7.26 10.69
C LEU A 68 1.40 6.59 11.87
N SER A 69 0.57 7.36 12.58
CA SER A 69 -0.44 6.82 13.49
C SER A 69 -1.57 6.23 12.66
N ILE A 70 -1.84 4.97 12.88
CA ILE A 70 -2.84 4.21 12.14
C ILE A 70 -3.77 3.45 13.07
N GLN A 71 -4.93 3.16 12.54
CA GLN A 71 -5.89 2.22 13.13
C GLN A 71 -6.02 1.03 12.16
N VAL A 72 -5.90 -0.17 12.66
CA VAL A 72 -6.02 -1.39 11.87
C VAL A 72 -7.16 -2.23 12.40
N ARG A 73 -8.10 -2.57 11.56
CA ARG A 73 -9.19 -3.49 11.88
C ARG A 73 -8.86 -4.89 11.39
N GLN A 74 -8.68 -5.81 12.34
CA GLN A 74 -8.36 -7.21 12.07
C GLN A 74 -9.31 -8.12 12.85
N MET A 75 -10.03 -9.01 12.16
CA MET A 75 -10.92 -10.03 12.78
C MET A 75 -11.87 -9.46 13.84
N GLY A 76 -12.40 -8.26 13.64
CA GLY A 76 -13.31 -7.61 14.58
C GLY A 76 -12.64 -6.88 15.75
N HIS A 77 -11.32 -6.95 15.87
CA HIS A 77 -10.52 -6.15 16.79
C HIS A 77 -9.94 -4.93 16.10
N VAL A 78 -9.80 -3.86 16.85
CA VAL A 78 -9.16 -2.62 16.38
C VAL A 78 -7.84 -2.47 17.14
N GLU A 79 -6.75 -2.34 16.40
CA GLU A 79 -5.43 -2.05 16.93
C GLU A 79 -5.05 -0.62 16.53
N GLU A 80 -4.51 0.14 17.45
CA GLU A 80 -4.10 1.52 17.25
C GLU A 80 -2.64 1.72 17.65
N GLY A 81 -1.90 2.51 16.87
CA GLY A 81 -0.52 2.81 17.17
C GLY A 81 0.23 3.41 15.99
N VAL A 82 1.54 3.46 16.12
CA VAL A 82 2.44 3.94 15.06
C VAL A 82 2.97 2.74 14.28
N ALA A 83 2.81 2.77 12.96
CA ALA A 83 3.42 1.80 12.07
C ALA A 83 4.93 2.05 12.04
N ILE A 84 5.73 1.15 12.61
CA ILE A 84 7.16 1.39 12.79
C ILE A 84 8.05 0.67 11.81
N ASP A 85 7.62 -0.50 11.32
CA ASP A 85 8.44 -1.34 10.46
C ASP A 85 7.60 -2.45 9.81
N THR A 86 8.26 -3.28 9.02
CA THR A 86 7.76 -4.58 8.56
C THR A 86 8.74 -5.69 8.95
N ASP A 87 8.20 -6.88 9.25
CA ASP A 87 9.03 -8.05 9.48
C ASP A 87 9.53 -8.67 8.15
N PRO A 88 10.42 -9.69 8.20
CA PRO A 88 10.93 -10.36 6.99
C PRO A 88 9.86 -11.05 6.13
N PHE A 89 8.66 -11.25 6.66
CA PHE A 89 7.53 -11.85 5.94
C PHE A 89 6.57 -10.80 5.36
N GLY A 90 6.86 -9.50 5.55
CA GLY A 90 6.03 -8.41 5.09
C GLY A 90 4.88 -8.03 6.04
N ASN A 91 4.84 -8.60 7.24
CA ASN A 91 3.84 -8.22 8.25
C ASN A 91 4.17 -6.85 8.84
N LEU A 92 3.14 -6.03 9.07
CA LEU A 92 3.31 -4.69 9.63
C LEU A 92 3.57 -4.76 11.15
N LEU A 93 4.58 -4.03 11.62
CA LEU A 93 4.87 -3.87 13.03
C LEU A 93 4.27 -2.56 13.55
N LEU A 94 3.33 -2.68 14.49
CA LEU A 94 2.64 -1.57 15.11
C LEU A 94 3.12 -1.38 16.53
N ARG A 95 3.58 -0.18 16.88
CA ARG A 95 3.92 0.19 18.26
C ARG A 95 2.73 0.90 18.90
N ARG A 96 2.19 0.29 19.94
CA ARG A 96 1.10 0.85 20.76
C ARG A 96 1.58 1.98 21.68
N SER A 97 0.65 2.67 22.32
CA SER A 97 0.92 3.75 23.29
C SER A 97 1.69 3.29 24.54
N ASP A 98 1.55 2.03 24.91
CA ASP A 98 2.29 1.40 26.01
C ASP A 98 3.70 0.91 25.62
N ASN A 99 4.17 1.25 24.40
CA ASN A 99 5.40 0.80 23.76
C ASN A 99 5.45 -0.71 23.40
N SER A 100 4.39 -1.46 23.61
CA SER A 100 4.33 -2.84 23.10
C SER A 100 4.28 -2.85 21.57
N ILE A 101 4.87 -3.90 20.96
CA ILE A 101 4.86 -4.10 19.51
C ILE A 101 3.93 -5.25 19.18
N VAL A 102 3.03 -5.01 18.23
CA VAL A 102 2.12 -6.01 17.67
C VAL A 102 2.48 -6.27 16.22
N VAL A 103 2.45 -7.54 15.83
CA VAL A 103 2.61 -7.97 14.43
C VAL A 103 1.22 -8.11 13.81
N LEU A 104 0.98 -7.42 12.72
CA LEU A 104 -0.29 -7.43 11.99
C LEU A 104 -0.13 -8.21 10.69
N TYR A 105 -0.81 -9.36 10.60
CA TYR A 105 -0.72 -10.29 9.47
C TYR A 105 -1.71 -9.95 8.34
N ALA A 106 -2.80 -9.26 8.65
CA ALA A 106 -3.84 -8.83 7.72
C ALA A 106 -4.70 -7.74 8.39
N GLY A 107 -5.44 -6.98 7.59
CA GLY A 107 -6.39 -5.99 8.10
C GLY A 107 -6.57 -4.81 7.16
N GLU A 108 -7.63 -4.03 7.40
CA GLU A 108 -7.82 -2.75 6.77
C GLU A 108 -7.11 -1.67 7.59
N VAL A 109 -6.23 -0.93 6.93
CA VAL A 109 -5.48 0.18 7.53
C VAL A 109 -6.21 1.48 7.25
N THR A 110 -6.47 2.24 8.32
CA THR A 110 -6.98 3.62 8.20
C THR A 110 -5.98 4.55 8.87
N THR A 111 -5.51 5.55 8.15
CA THR A 111 -4.68 6.60 8.71
C THR A 111 -5.54 7.53 9.57
N GLN A 112 -5.09 7.85 10.76
CA GLN A 112 -5.68 8.90 11.58
C GLN A 112 -5.08 10.24 11.11
N LEU A 113 -5.92 11.04 10.45
CA LEU A 113 -5.59 12.42 10.08
C LEU A 113 -5.72 13.34 11.30
#